data_62faddb3bf64e0f1e4815fdfed26e546
#
_entry.id   62faddb3bf64e0f1e4815fdfed26e546
#
_cell.length_a   1.000
_cell.length_b   1.000
_cell.length_c   1.000
_cell.angle_alpha   90.00
_cell.angle_beta   90.00
_cell.angle_gamma   90.00
#
_symmetry.space_group_name_H-M   'P 1'
#
loop_
_entity.id
_entity.type
_entity.pdbx_description
1 polymer ?
#
loop_
_entity_poly.entity_id
_entity_poly.type
_entity_poly.pdbx_seq_one_letter_code
_entity_poly.pdbx_strand_id
1 'polypeptide(L)'
;MYKLRALPVFVVVALFLFSCKGAKQDNVSPTTGWSYRDPKSSDVNDLSYPIGEASEQVTGPNLVLIEGGTFTMGRVDQDVMFDWNNSPRRVTVSSFYMDETEITNLDYREYLYWLRRVYSDYPEVHRRALPDTLVWRSPLALNEPYVQYYFRHPSFNNYPVVGVSWLQANDYCVWRTDRVNEQILLDSKWQDANVEQSGANNFNTESYLAGQYEGVPGQRVDELHPRVRQEDGILLPRYRLPTEAE
;
A
#
# COMPACT_ATOMS: atom_id res chain seq x y z
N MET A 1 -42.50 -38.82 -49.38
CA MET A 1 -42.40 -39.18 -47.95
C MET A 1 -40.92 -39.29 -47.60
N TYR A 2 -40.28 -38.23 -47.12
CA TYR A 2 -38.96 -38.29 -46.62
C TYR A 2 -38.97 -37.97 -45.11
N LYS A 3 -38.71 -38.97 -44.29
CA LYS A 3 -38.51 -38.81 -42.83
C LYS A 3 -37.09 -38.40 -42.59
N LEU A 4 -36.91 -37.14 -42.27
CA LEU A 4 -35.62 -36.57 -41.84
C LEU A 4 -35.29 -37.18 -40.48
N ARG A 5 -34.13 -37.89 -40.40
CA ARG A 5 -33.57 -38.44 -39.14
C ARG A 5 -32.80 -37.32 -38.44
N ALA A 6 -33.45 -36.66 -37.48
CA ALA A 6 -32.84 -35.57 -36.67
C ALA A 6 -32.08 -36.07 -35.43
N LEU A 7 -31.65 -37.33 -35.38
CA LEU A 7 -31.09 -37.94 -34.18
C LEU A 7 -29.54 -37.78 -33.96
N PRO A 8 -28.71 -37.55 -34.98
CA PRO A 8 -27.26 -37.48 -34.70
C PRO A 8 -26.76 -36.10 -34.28
N VAL A 9 -27.50 -35.02 -34.52
CA VAL A 9 -27.01 -33.63 -34.18
C VAL A 9 -27.12 -33.36 -32.69
N PHE A 10 -28.12 -33.88 -31.99
CA PHE A 10 -28.26 -33.69 -30.55
C PHE A 10 -27.20 -34.43 -29.70
N VAL A 11 -26.71 -35.56 -30.18
CA VAL A 11 -25.66 -36.33 -29.48
C VAL A 11 -24.30 -35.66 -29.60
N VAL A 12 -23.98 -34.98 -30.71
CA VAL A 12 -22.74 -34.27 -30.91
C VAL A 12 -22.68 -32.94 -30.08
N VAL A 13 -23.82 -32.25 -29.95
CA VAL A 13 -23.89 -31.04 -29.11
C VAL A 13 -23.82 -31.39 -27.64
N ALA A 14 -24.35 -32.51 -27.18
CA ALA A 14 -24.23 -32.95 -25.79
C ALA A 14 -22.80 -33.38 -25.40
N LEU A 15 -21.99 -33.85 -26.35
CA LEU A 15 -20.58 -34.21 -26.11
C LEU A 15 -19.68 -33.01 -25.94
N PHE A 16 -20.02 -31.84 -26.48
CA PHE A 16 -19.25 -30.59 -26.29
C PHE A 16 -19.53 -29.88 -24.95
N LEU A 17 -20.64 -30.23 -24.26
CA LEU A 17 -20.94 -29.57 -22.96
C LEU A 17 -20.27 -30.27 -21.76
N PHE A 18 -19.62 -31.41 -21.93
CA PHE A 18 -18.93 -32.11 -20.85
C PHE A 18 -17.40 -31.92 -20.82
N SER A 19 -16.84 -31.05 -21.65
CA SER A 19 -15.39 -30.82 -21.75
C SER A 19 -14.86 -29.68 -20.92
N CYS A 20 -15.55 -29.22 -19.89
CA CYS A 20 -14.98 -28.38 -18.85
C CYS A 20 -14.91 -29.15 -17.52
N LYS A 21 -14.15 -30.25 -17.49
CA LYS A 21 -13.51 -30.64 -16.24
C LYS A 21 -12.43 -29.59 -16.01
N GLY A 22 -12.66 -28.67 -15.06
CA GLY A 22 -11.61 -27.82 -14.51
C GLY A 22 -10.37 -28.68 -14.25
N ALA A 23 -9.23 -28.32 -14.79
CA ALA A 23 -7.99 -28.97 -14.49
C ALA A 23 -7.92 -29.06 -12.95
N LYS A 24 -7.91 -30.27 -12.39
CA LYS A 24 -7.51 -30.44 -11.01
C LYS A 24 -6.13 -29.84 -10.94
N GLN A 25 -5.99 -28.74 -10.24
CA GLN A 25 -4.71 -28.19 -9.89
C GLN A 25 -4.02 -29.32 -9.13
N ASP A 26 -3.00 -29.93 -9.74
CA ASP A 26 -2.24 -30.97 -9.08
C ASP A 26 -1.63 -30.32 -7.83
N ASN A 27 -2.11 -30.72 -6.66
CA ASN A 27 -1.68 -30.20 -5.35
C ASN A 27 -0.25 -30.68 -5.01
N VAL A 28 0.62 -30.71 -6.03
CA VAL A 28 1.99 -31.23 -5.92
C VAL A 28 2.96 -30.23 -6.56
N SER A 29 4.02 -29.95 -5.84
CA SER A 29 5.09 -29.07 -6.33
C SER A 29 5.77 -29.67 -7.56
N PRO A 30 5.85 -28.99 -8.69
CA PRO A 30 6.54 -29.48 -9.89
C PRO A 30 8.07 -29.53 -9.69
N THR A 31 8.59 -28.88 -8.66
CA THR A 31 10.03 -28.79 -8.38
C THR A 31 10.50 -29.86 -7.41
N THR A 32 9.70 -30.13 -6.35
CA THR A 32 10.11 -31.04 -5.28
C THR A 32 9.31 -32.33 -5.24
N GLY A 33 8.16 -32.37 -5.91
CA GLY A 33 7.22 -33.51 -5.84
C GLY A 33 6.43 -33.61 -4.52
N TRP A 34 6.58 -32.63 -3.63
CA TRP A 34 5.86 -32.62 -2.37
C TRP A 34 4.44 -32.09 -2.55
N SER A 35 3.52 -32.61 -1.76
CA SER A 35 2.13 -32.14 -1.77
C SER A 35 2.05 -30.75 -1.17
N TYR A 36 1.13 -29.94 -1.71
CA TYR A 36 0.70 -28.69 -1.08
C TYR A 36 -0.50 -28.97 -0.17
N ARG A 37 -0.63 -28.22 0.92
CA ARG A 37 -1.78 -28.30 1.83
C ARG A 37 -2.51 -26.97 1.94
N ASP A 38 -3.77 -27.02 2.36
CA ASP A 38 -4.51 -25.84 2.79
C ASP A 38 -3.86 -25.27 4.08
N PRO A 39 -3.52 -23.98 4.14
CA PRO A 39 -2.99 -23.33 5.36
C PRO A 39 -3.92 -23.47 6.58
N LYS A 40 -5.23 -23.68 6.33
CA LYS A 40 -6.24 -23.88 7.40
C LYS A 40 -6.26 -25.30 7.95
N SER A 41 -5.48 -26.22 7.38
CA SER A 41 -5.37 -27.60 7.89
C SER A 41 -4.60 -27.61 9.22
N SER A 42 -5.23 -28.10 10.26
CA SER A 42 -4.67 -28.21 11.60
C SER A 42 -3.78 -29.43 11.83
N ASP A 43 -3.41 -30.17 10.79
CA ASP A 43 -2.57 -31.35 10.93
C ASP A 43 -1.11 -30.96 11.08
N VAL A 44 -0.65 -30.94 12.34
CA VAL A 44 0.72 -30.53 12.73
C VAL A 44 1.78 -31.51 12.23
N ASN A 45 1.40 -32.74 11.86
CA ASN A 45 2.29 -33.76 11.35
C ASN A 45 2.45 -33.77 9.83
N ASP A 46 1.70 -32.91 9.13
CA ASP A 46 1.79 -32.78 7.68
C ASP A 46 2.96 -31.84 7.31
N LEU A 47 4.03 -32.43 6.77
CA LEU A 47 5.21 -31.71 6.29
C LEU A 47 5.00 -31.02 4.94
N SER A 48 3.81 -31.11 4.35
CA SER A 48 3.51 -30.45 3.08
C SER A 48 3.50 -28.92 3.22
N TYR A 49 3.89 -28.22 2.15
CA TYR A 49 3.98 -26.76 2.17
C TYR A 49 2.58 -26.12 2.11
N PRO A 50 2.23 -25.25 3.07
CA PRO A 50 0.93 -24.58 3.04
C PRO A 50 0.87 -23.54 1.93
N ILE A 51 -0.07 -23.68 1.00
CA ILE A 51 -0.36 -22.67 -0.02
C ILE A 51 -1.68 -21.99 0.32
N GLY A 52 -1.63 -20.68 0.57
CA GLY A 52 -2.80 -19.83 0.66
C GLY A 52 -3.39 -19.54 -0.72
N GLU A 53 -4.71 -19.53 -0.82
CA GLU A 53 -5.35 -18.94 -1.98
C GLU A 53 -5.11 -17.44 -1.99
N ALA A 54 -4.69 -16.89 -3.14
CA ALA A 54 -4.56 -15.47 -3.31
C ALA A 54 -5.95 -14.82 -3.12
N SER A 55 -6.10 -14.03 -2.07
CA SER A 55 -7.27 -13.17 -1.90
C SER A 55 -7.01 -11.83 -2.58
N GLU A 56 -8.09 -11.21 -3.08
CA GLU A 56 -8.00 -9.84 -3.57
C GLU A 56 -7.56 -8.93 -2.43
N GLN A 57 -6.43 -8.25 -2.63
CA GLN A 57 -5.86 -7.35 -1.63
C GLN A 57 -6.70 -6.07 -1.56
N VAL A 58 -7.05 -5.66 -0.35
CA VAL A 58 -7.76 -4.40 -0.12
C VAL A 58 -6.86 -3.24 -0.57
N THR A 59 -7.40 -2.38 -1.44
CA THR A 59 -6.70 -1.16 -1.84
C THR A 59 -6.57 -0.20 -0.66
N GLY A 60 -5.42 0.42 -0.51
CA GLY A 60 -5.21 1.43 0.53
C GLY A 60 -6.14 2.65 0.35
N PRO A 61 -6.45 3.36 1.44
CA PRO A 61 -7.35 4.52 1.39
C PRO A 61 -6.81 5.59 0.44
N ASN A 62 -7.72 6.21 -0.32
CA ASN A 62 -7.49 7.28 -1.30
C ASN A 62 -6.57 6.90 -2.48
N LEU A 63 -6.28 5.62 -2.69
CA LEU A 63 -5.45 5.15 -3.79
C LEU A 63 -6.30 4.80 -5.02
N VAL A 64 -5.86 5.25 -6.19
CA VAL A 64 -6.39 4.87 -7.51
C VAL A 64 -5.34 4.10 -8.29
N LEU A 65 -5.77 3.10 -9.06
CA LEU A 65 -4.88 2.33 -9.94
C LEU A 65 -4.53 3.17 -11.16
N ILE A 66 -3.25 3.35 -11.41
CA ILE A 66 -2.70 3.94 -12.63
C ILE A 66 -2.15 2.80 -13.48
N GLU A 67 -2.71 2.64 -14.67
CA GLU A 67 -2.23 1.63 -15.61
C GLU A 67 -0.82 1.99 -16.12
N GLY A 68 0.07 1.00 -16.10
CA GLY A 68 1.42 1.14 -16.60
C GLY A 68 1.46 1.32 -18.12
N GLY A 69 2.56 1.85 -18.61
CA GLY A 69 2.72 2.09 -20.03
C GLY A 69 4.14 2.50 -20.40
N THR A 70 4.33 2.78 -21.68
CA THR A 70 5.61 3.26 -22.21
C THR A 70 5.41 4.63 -22.85
N PHE A 71 6.22 5.58 -22.46
CA PHE A 71 6.22 6.93 -23.02
C PHE A 71 7.64 7.45 -23.26
N THR A 72 7.74 8.56 -23.96
CA THR A 72 9.02 9.24 -24.17
C THR A 72 9.15 10.39 -23.20
N MET A 73 10.15 10.31 -22.32
CA MET A 73 10.50 11.31 -21.33
C MET A 73 11.70 12.11 -21.83
N GLY A 74 11.69 13.40 -21.56
CA GLY A 74 12.72 14.34 -21.97
C GLY A 74 12.25 15.30 -23.05
N ARG A 75 12.88 16.49 -23.09
CA ARG A 75 12.49 17.58 -24.00
C ARG A 75 13.71 18.42 -24.33
N VAL A 76 14.11 18.42 -25.59
CA VAL A 76 15.24 19.23 -26.06
C VAL A 76 14.81 20.36 -27.00
N ASP A 77 13.63 20.26 -27.66
CA ASP A 77 13.16 21.19 -28.67
C ASP A 77 12.92 22.63 -28.19
N GLN A 78 12.87 22.80 -26.88
CA GLN A 78 12.67 24.12 -26.21
C GLN A 78 13.75 24.45 -25.20
N ASP A 79 14.91 23.81 -25.32
CA ASP A 79 16.06 24.14 -24.50
C ASP A 79 16.69 25.44 -25.01
N VAL A 80 16.39 26.53 -24.28
CA VAL A 80 16.87 27.88 -24.61
C VAL A 80 18.39 27.99 -24.42
N MET A 81 18.97 27.17 -23.55
CA MET A 81 20.42 27.17 -23.22
C MET A 81 21.22 26.25 -24.13
N PHE A 82 20.55 25.41 -24.93
CA PHE A 82 21.17 24.40 -25.78
C PHE A 82 22.10 23.40 -25.05
N ASP A 83 21.81 23.12 -23.78
CA ASP A 83 22.59 22.21 -22.95
C ASP A 83 22.41 20.75 -23.35
N TRP A 84 21.30 20.42 -24.02
CA TRP A 84 20.91 19.07 -24.48
C TRP A 84 20.98 17.99 -23.40
N ASN A 85 20.85 18.43 -22.14
CA ASN A 85 20.97 17.55 -20.96
C ASN A 85 19.72 16.72 -20.69
N ASN A 86 18.60 17.03 -21.32
CA ASN A 86 17.32 16.32 -21.18
C ASN A 86 16.89 15.65 -22.50
N SER A 87 17.79 14.82 -23.05
CA SER A 87 17.53 14.12 -24.32
C SER A 87 16.34 13.16 -24.20
N PRO A 88 15.47 13.06 -25.23
CA PRO A 88 14.34 12.15 -25.22
C PRO A 88 14.78 10.71 -25.05
N ARG A 89 14.16 10.02 -24.08
CA ARG A 89 14.39 8.58 -23.82
C ARG A 89 13.06 7.86 -23.60
N ARG A 90 12.98 6.65 -24.07
CA ARG A 90 11.80 5.82 -23.88
C ARG A 90 11.84 5.18 -22.50
N VAL A 91 10.79 5.35 -21.72
CA VAL A 91 10.65 4.83 -20.35
C VAL A 91 9.39 3.99 -20.28
N THR A 92 9.49 2.82 -19.63
CA THR A 92 8.34 1.97 -19.32
C THR A 92 8.11 1.99 -17.81
N VAL A 93 6.88 2.30 -17.41
CA VAL A 93 6.43 2.30 -16.02
C VAL A 93 5.44 1.17 -15.83
N SER A 94 5.58 0.39 -14.77
CA SER A 94 4.61 -0.64 -14.38
C SER A 94 3.35 0.01 -13.84
N SER A 95 2.21 -0.71 -13.83
CA SER A 95 1.01 -0.26 -13.13
C SER A 95 1.31 -0.08 -11.64
N PHE A 96 0.76 0.97 -11.05
CA PHE A 96 0.98 1.32 -9.65
C PHE A 96 -0.26 2.02 -9.08
N TYR A 97 -0.30 2.15 -7.77
CA TYR A 97 -1.34 2.93 -7.10
C TYR A 97 -0.80 4.29 -6.71
N MET A 98 -1.61 5.31 -6.90
CA MET A 98 -1.29 6.70 -6.54
C MET A 98 -2.47 7.31 -5.78
N ASP A 99 -2.20 8.24 -4.89
CA ASP A 99 -3.26 9.05 -4.28
C ASP A 99 -3.99 9.86 -5.35
N GLU A 100 -5.32 9.93 -5.24
CA GLU A 100 -6.14 10.73 -6.15
C GLU A 100 -5.86 12.24 -5.98
N THR A 101 -5.48 12.64 -4.78
CA THR A 101 -5.20 14.03 -4.42
C THR A 101 -3.85 14.15 -3.72
N GLU A 102 -3.28 15.34 -3.73
CA GLU A 102 -2.11 15.69 -2.92
C GLU A 102 -2.42 15.54 -1.42
N ILE A 103 -1.39 15.25 -0.62
CA ILE A 103 -1.52 15.17 0.84
C ILE A 103 -1.91 16.55 1.38
N THR A 104 -3.02 16.57 2.12
CA THR A 104 -3.60 17.82 2.63
C THR A 104 -2.95 18.28 3.93
N ASN A 105 -3.19 19.54 4.28
CA ASN A 105 -2.82 20.07 5.60
C ASN A 105 -3.45 19.29 6.75
N LEU A 106 -4.67 18.74 6.56
CA LEU A 106 -5.34 17.93 7.56
C LEU A 106 -4.60 16.62 7.79
N ASP A 107 -4.27 15.89 6.72
CA ASP A 107 -3.58 14.61 6.79
C ASP A 107 -2.20 14.76 7.43
N TYR A 108 -1.47 15.82 7.06
CA TYR A 108 -0.17 16.07 7.64
C TYR A 108 -0.25 16.48 9.12
N ARG A 109 -1.31 17.17 9.55
CA ARG A 109 -1.54 17.47 10.95
C ARG A 109 -1.94 16.24 11.77
N GLU A 110 -2.61 15.26 11.17
CA GLU A 110 -2.86 13.95 11.80
C GLU A 110 -1.54 13.26 12.13
N TYR A 111 -0.61 13.23 11.18
CA TYR A 111 0.75 12.73 11.41
C TYR A 111 1.45 13.44 12.57
N LEU A 112 1.44 14.78 12.58
CA LEU A 112 2.05 15.57 13.66
C LEU A 112 1.39 15.31 15.01
N TYR A 113 0.07 15.14 15.04
CA TYR A 113 -0.67 14.81 16.26
C TYR A 113 -0.23 13.45 16.80
N TRP A 114 -0.11 12.44 15.93
CA TRP A 114 0.36 11.11 16.28
C TRP A 114 1.80 11.16 16.83
N LEU A 115 2.70 11.86 16.17
CA LEU A 115 4.08 12.02 16.64
C LEU A 115 4.13 12.64 18.04
N ARG A 116 3.37 13.69 18.28
CA ARG A 116 3.33 14.36 19.59
C ARG A 116 2.81 13.45 20.70
N ARG A 117 1.88 12.57 20.38
CA ARG A 117 1.29 11.64 21.35
C ARG A 117 2.26 10.50 21.68
N VAL A 118 2.79 9.85 20.65
CA VAL A 118 3.61 8.65 20.79
C VAL A 118 5.04 8.98 21.22
N TYR A 119 5.61 10.06 20.71
CA TYR A 119 6.96 10.52 21.04
C TYR A 119 6.94 11.69 22.04
N SER A 120 6.08 11.61 23.07
CA SER A 120 6.00 12.63 24.12
C SER A 120 7.33 12.88 24.83
N ASP A 121 8.14 11.82 25.01
CA ASP A 121 9.45 11.86 25.66
C ASP A 121 10.56 12.40 24.74
N TYR A 122 10.30 12.49 23.44
CA TYR A 122 11.24 12.93 22.40
C TYR A 122 10.64 14.07 21.55
N PRO A 123 10.41 15.26 22.13
CA PRO A 123 9.72 16.37 21.46
C PRO A 123 10.43 16.88 20.19
N GLU A 124 11.72 16.58 20.04
CA GLU A 124 12.50 16.91 18.84
C GLU A 124 12.00 16.14 17.61
N VAL A 125 11.44 14.95 17.74
CA VAL A 125 10.88 14.18 16.63
C VAL A 125 9.72 14.97 16.00
N HIS A 126 8.78 15.42 16.82
CA HIS A 126 7.68 16.27 16.37
C HIS A 126 8.19 17.60 15.78
N ARG A 127 9.20 18.22 16.40
CA ARG A 127 9.74 19.51 15.94
C ARG A 127 10.40 19.42 14.57
N ARG A 128 11.09 18.31 14.28
CA ARG A 128 11.72 18.06 12.97
C ARG A 128 10.69 17.79 11.86
N ALA A 129 9.51 17.28 12.21
CA ALA A 129 8.44 17.01 11.27
C ALA A 129 7.60 18.25 10.90
N LEU A 130 7.76 19.37 11.61
CA LEU A 130 6.99 20.60 11.34
C LEU A 130 7.33 21.15 9.95
N PRO A 131 6.32 21.51 9.13
CA PRO A 131 6.54 22.18 7.86
C PRO A 131 7.14 23.60 8.07
N ASP A 132 7.98 24.02 7.15
CA ASP A 132 8.48 25.38 7.13
C ASP A 132 7.40 26.33 6.57
N THR A 133 6.79 27.11 7.43
CA THR A 133 5.78 28.10 7.04
C THR A 133 6.36 29.36 6.42
N LEU A 134 7.69 29.59 6.57
CA LEU A 134 8.35 30.76 6.03
C LEU A 134 8.50 30.74 4.50
N VAL A 135 8.25 29.59 3.87
CA VAL A 135 8.23 29.45 2.40
C VAL A 135 7.23 30.41 1.73
N TRP A 136 6.21 30.86 2.47
CA TRP A 136 5.24 31.85 1.99
C TRP A 136 5.76 33.27 2.00
N ARG A 137 6.84 33.54 2.76
CA ARG A 137 7.36 34.89 2.90
C ARG A 137 8.14 35.30 1.66
N SER A 138 7.67 36.35 1.00
CA SER A 138 8.34 36.92 -0.15
C SER A 138 8.53 38.45 0.06
N PRO A 139 9.70 39.03 -0.29
CA PRO A 139 9.88 40.45 -0.26
C PRO A 139 8.80 41.17 -1.08
N LEU A 140 8.22 42.20 -0.53
CA LEU A 140 7.17 43.03 -1.17
C LEU A 140 5.82 42.34 -1.41
N ALA A 141 5.62 41.11 -0.95
CA ALA A 141 4.33 40.43 -0.99
C ALA A 141 3.60 40.48 0.35
N LEU A 142 2.28 40.66 0.32
CA LEU A 142 1.44 40.64 1.51
C LEU A 142 1.02 39.21 1.90
N ASN A 143 2.00 38.30 1.99
CA ASN A 143 1.78 36.86 2.22
C ASN A 143 1.85 36.46 3.72
N GLU A 144 2.04 37.41 4.62
CA GLU A 144 2.16 37.12 6.05
C GLU A 144 0.93 36.37 6.64
N PRO A 145 -0.32 36.59 6.19
CA PRO A 145 -1.44 35.77 6.60
C PRO A 145 -1.28 34.27 6.26
N TYR A 146 -0.66 33.92 5.13
CA TYR A 146 -0.39 32.53 4.77
C TYR A 146 0.69 31.91 5.68
N VAL A 147 1.73 32.65 6.05
CA VAL A 147 2.74 32.21 7.02
C VAL A 147 2.10 31.79 8.34
N GLN A 148 1.09 32.54 8.80
CA GLN A 148 0.44 32.32 10.09
C GLN A 148 -0.67 31.27 10.02
N TYR A 149 -1.49 31.26 8.98
CA TYR A 149 -2.78 30.57 8.95
C TYR A 149 -2.83 29.39 8.00
N TYR A 150 -2.06 29.35 6.91
CA TYR A 150 -2.22 28.35 5.85
C TYR A 150 -2.16 26.91 6.37
N PHE A 151 -1.19 26.60 7.20
CA PHE A 151 -1.07 25.23 7.74
C PHE A 151 -2.03 24.95 8.91
N ARG A 152 -2.48 25.96 9.63
CA ARG A 152 -3.14 25.80 10.93
C ARG A 152 -4.65 26.04 10.89
N HIS A 153 -5.12 26.92 10.02
CA HIS A 153 -6.51 27.34 10.02
C HIS A 153 -7.41 26.30 9.32
N PRO A 154 -8.59 25.95 9.88
CA PRO A 154 -9.49 24.94 9.33
C PRO A 154 -9.94 25.18 7.88
N SER A 155 -10.03 26.44 7.42
CA SER A 155 -10.37 26.78 6.04
C SER A 155 -9.39 26.22 5.01
N PHE A 156 -8.17 25.87 5.42
CA PHE A 156 -7.14 25.31 4.56
C PHE A 156 -6.93 23.80 4.79
N ASN A 157 -7.87 23.12 5.47
CA ASN A 157 -7.75 21.70 5.76
C ASN A 157 -7.49 20.85 4.51
N ASN A 158 -8.27 21.10 3.46
CA ASN A 158 -8.24 20.31 2.21
C ASN A 158 -7.27 20.90 1.15
N TYR A 159 -6.43 21.84 1.54
CA TYR A 159 -5.38 22.37 0.68
C TYR A 159 -4.10 21.57 0.86
N PRO A 160 -3.25 21.45 -0.18
CA PRO A 160 -2.03 20.66 -0.11
C PRO A 160 -1.06 21.20 0.96
N VAL A 161 -0.35 20.32 1.62
CA VAL A 161 0.69 20.71 2.56
C VAL A 161 1.89 21.32 1.82
N VAL A 162 2.40 22.44 2.32
CA VAL A 162 3.51 23.20 1.73
C VAL A 162 4.61 23.40 2.77
N GLY A 163 5.85 23.49 2.30
CA GLY A 163 7.02 23.69 3.18
C GLY A 163 7.54 22.40 3.81
N VAL A 164 7.26 21.26 3.19
CA VAL A 164 7.74 19.94 3.60
C VAL A 164 8.97 19.56 2.79
N SER A 165 10.05 19.17 3.45
CA SER A 165 11.26 18.66 2.81
C SER A 165 11.05 17.21 2.31
N TRP A 166 11.94 16.77 1.40
CA TRP A 166 11.92 15.41 0.90
C TRP A 166 12.04 14.35 2.01
N LEU A 167 12.88 14.60 3.03
CA LEU A 167 13.02 13.71 4.18
C LEU A 167 11.71 13.62 4.98
N GLN A 168 11.09 14.75 5.28
CA GLN A 168 9.81 14.80 6.00
C GLN A 168 8.70 14.08 5.22
N ALA A 169 8.67 14.22 3.89
CA ALA A 169 7.72 13.52 3.03
C ALA A 169 7.94 11.99 3.06
N ASN A 170 9.19 11.52 3.05
CA ASN A 170 9.49 10.09 3.20
C ASN A 170 9.11 9.56 4.58
N ASP A 171 9.39 10.30 5.66
CA ASP A 171 9.00 9.92 7.01
C ASP A 171 7.48 9.82 7.14
N TYR A 172 6.75 10.73 6.50
CA TYR A 172 5.29 10.65 6.39
C TYR A 172 4.83 9.37 5.66
N CYS A 173 5.47 9.00 4.55
CA CYS A 173 5.15 7.76 3.81
C CYS A 173 5.36 6.52 4.68
N VAL A 174 6.43 6.46 5.47
CA VAL A 174 6.68 5.37 6.42
C VAL A 174 5.58 5.32 7.48
N TRP A 175 5.30 6.44 8.13
CA TRP A 175 4.25 6.54 9.12
C TRP A 175 2.89 6.11 8.56
N ARG A 176 2.52 6.57 7.37
CA ARG A 176 1.27 6.19 6.71
C ARG A 176 1.20 4.70 6.43
N THR A 177 2.31 4.09 5.99
CA THR A 177 2.40 2.63 5.80
C THR A 177 2.03 1.90 7.08
N ASP A 178 2.64 2.31 8.19
CA ASP A 178 2.41 1.69 9.49
C ASP A 178 0.98 1.87 9.96
N ARG A 179 0.40 3.07 9.83
CA ARG A 179 -0.99 3.31 10.26
C ARG A 179 -2.00 2.54 9.42
N VAL A 180 -1.82 2.47 8.11
CA VAL A 180 -2.71 1.71 7.23
C VAL A 180 -2.64 0.22 7.52
N ASN A 181 -1.44 -0.33 7.68
CA ASN A 181 -1.26 -1.75 8.00
C ASN A 181 -1.77 -2.09 9.41
N GLU A 182 -1.56 -1.22 10.39
CA GLU A 182 -2.16 -1.38 11.72
C GLU A 182 -3.69 -1.43 11.63
N GLN A 183 -4.31 -0.52 10.88
CA GLN A 183 -5.76 -0.51 10.71
C GLN A 183 -6.27 -1.79 10.04
N ILE A 184 -5.58 -2.31 9.02
CA ILE A 184 -5.91 -3.58 8.39
C ILE A 184 -5.87 -4.74 9.39
N LEU A 185 -4.86 -4.77 10.26
CA LEU A 185 -4.75 -5.79 11.31
C LEU A 185 -5.87 -5.70 12.35
N LEU A 186 -6.27 -4.48 12.72
CA LEU A 186 -7.39 -4.23 13.64
C LEU A 186 -8.72 -4.68 13.02
N ASP A 187 -9.00 -4.28 11.79
CA ASP A 187 -10.24 -4.60 11.07
C ASP A 187 -10.36 -6.11 10.83
N SER A 188 -9.24 -6.75 10.52
CA SER A 188 -9.17 -8.19 10.30
C SER A 188 -9.05 -9.02 11.58
N LYS A 189 -9.02 -8.39 12.77
CA LYS A 189 -8.93 -9.04 14.10
C LYS A 189 -7.64 -9.84 14.35
N TRP A 190 -6.57 -9.49 13.69
CA TRP A 190 -5.25 -10.02 14.00
C TRP A 190 -4.59 -9.31 15.18
N GLN A 191 -4.96 -8.05 15.39
CA GLN A 191 -4.56 -7.27 16.57
C GLN A 191 -5.76 -6.56 17.17
N ASP A 192 -5.68 -6.26 18.46
CA ASP A 192 -6.55 -5.33 19.14
C ASP A 192 -5.83 -3.98 19.33
N ALA A 193 -6.61 -2.90 19.50
CA ALA A 193 -6.07 -1.55 19.59
C ALA A 193 -5.15 -1.38 20.81
N ASN A 194 -3.91 -0.99 20.55
CA ASN A 194 -2.99 -0.60 21.61
C ASN A 194 -3.07 0.91 21.84
N VAL A 195 -3.71 1.30 22.95
CA VAL A 195 -3.88 2.71 23.33
C VAL A 195 -2.61 3.30 23.94
N GLU A 196 -1.73 2.45 24.50
CA GLU A 196 -0.52 2.84 25.22
C GLU A 196 0.73 2.83 24.35
N GLN A 197 0.62 3.20 23.08
CA GLN A 197 1.77 3.30 22.20
C GLN A 197 2.72 4.43 22.66
N SER A 198 4.01 4.14 22.67
CA SER A 198 5.08 5.07 23.02
C SER A 198 6.22 5.03 22.00
N GLY A 199 7.16 5.95 22.10
CA GLY A 199 8.32 5.98 21.19
C GLY A 199 9.14 4.68 21.17
N ALA A 200 9.15 3.94 22.26
CA ALA A 200 9.85 2.65 22.36
C ALA A 200 8.98 1.46 21.91
N ASN A 201 7.64 1.57 22.06
CA ASN A 201 6.69 0.50 21.74
C ASN A 201 5.51 1.07 20.97
N ASN A 202 5.67 1.25 19.68
CA ASN A 202 4.60 1.62 18.76
C ASN A 202 4.57 0.66 17.58
N PHE A 203 3.42 0.56 16.93
CA PHE A 203 3.30 -0.30 15.76
C PHE A 203 4.20 0.20 14.63
N ASN A 204 5.03 -0.71 14.14
CA ASN A 204 5.83 -0.55 12.94
C ASN A 204 5.72 -1.83 12.11
N THR A 205 5.40 -1.73 10.85
CA THR A 205 5.16 -2.86 9.95
C THR A 205 6.35 -3.82 9.86
N GLU A 206 7.57 -3.28 9.76
CA GLU A 206 8.79 -4.09 9.68
C GLU A 206 9.05 -4.86 10.97
N SER A 207 8.92 -4.18 12.13
CA SER A 207 9.07 -4.80 13.45
C SER A 207 8.01 -5.86 13.71
N TYR A 208 6.77 -5.62 13.26
CA TYR A 208 5.69 -6.59 13.35
C TYR A 208 5.99 -7.85 12.53
N LEU A 209 6.38 -7.70 11.26
CA LEU A 209 6.76 -8.82 10.39
C LEU A 209 7.98 -9.58 10.91
N ALA A 210 8.95 -8.88 11.49
CA ALA A 210 10.11 -9.49 12.15
C ALA A 210 9.77 -10.19 13.49
N GLY A 211 8.56 -9.97 14.03
CA GLY A 211 8.13 -10.53 15.33
C GLY A 211 8.74 -9.84 16.54
N GLN A 212 9.17 -8.60 16.38
CA GLN A 212 9.75 -7.77 17.45
C GLN A 212 8.72 -6.86 18.12
N TYR A 213 7.58 -6.62 17.44
CA TYR A 213 6.50 -5.83 18.02
C TYR A 213 5.57 -6.70 18.86
N GLU A 214 5.51 -6.39 20.14
CA GLU A 214 4.59 -6.99 21.10
C GLU A 214 3.34 -6.10 21.23
N GLY A 215 2.41 -6.27 20.30
CA GLY A 215 1.11 -5.62 20.34
C GLY A 215 0.10 -6.39 21.18
N VAL A 216 -1.15 -5.93 21.20
CA VAL A 216 -2.24 -6.66 21.81
C VAL A 216 -2.77 -7.69 20.82
N PRO A 217 -2.66 -9.02 21.10
CA PRO A 217 -3.12 -10.04 20.17
C PRO A 217 -4.62 -9.95 19.94
N GLY A 218 -5.04 -10.05 18.69
CA GLY A 218 -6.45 -10.09 18.32
C GLY A 218 -7.06 -11.49 18.42
N GLN A 219 -8.34 -11.61 18.12
CA GLN A 219 -9.10 -12.86 18.21
C GLN A 219 -8.68 -13.95 17.23
N ARG A 220 -7.95 -13.62 16.16
CA ARG A 220 -7.47 -14.58 15.15
C ARG A 220 -6.11 -15.16 15.45
N VAL A 221 -5.41 -14.63 16.45
CA VAL A 221 -4.11 -15.13 16.87
C VAL A 221 -4.28 -16.46 17.61
N ASP A 222 -3.60 -17.50 17.16
CA ASP A 222 -3.53 -18.81 17.81
C ASP A 222 -2.07 -19.31 17.87
N GLU A 223 -1.84 -20.48 18.47
CA GLU A 223 -0.49 -21.07 18.60
C GLU A 223 0.15 -21.39 17.23
N LEU A 224 -0.65 -21.69 16.21
CA LEU A 224 -0.19 -22.04 14.87
C LEU A 224 0.05 -20.78 14.02
N HIS A 225 -0.74 -19.74 14.25
CA HIS A 225 -0.71 -18.47 13.52
C HIS A 225 -0.57 -17.31 14.51
N PRO A 226 0.61 -17.12 15.10
CA PRO A 226 0.83 -16.09 16.12
C PRO A 226 0.82 -14.67 15.54
N ARG A 227 0.94 -14.51 14.24
CA ARG A 227 0.95 -13.22 13.53
C ARG A 227 0.72 -13.41 12.03
N VAL A 228 0.34 -12.33 11.36
CA VAL A 228 0.32 -12.25 9.90
C VAL A 228 1.75 -12.23 9.36
N ARG A 229 1.98 -12.99 8.30
CA ARG A 229 3.25 -13.03 7.56
C ARG A 229 3.11 -12.27 6.24
N GLN A 230 4.25 -11.95 5.64
CA GLN A 230 4.25 -11.28 4.35
C GLN A 230 3.63 -12.14 3.24
N GLU A 231 3.78 -13.47 3.33
CA GLU A 231 3.24 -14.44 2.38
C GLU A 231 1.70 -14.51 2.41
N ASP A 232 1.07 -14.06 3.48
CA ASP A 232 -0.39 -14.04 3.63
C ASP A 232 -1.06 -12.98 2.74
N GLY A 233 -0.29 -12.02 2.21
CA GLY A 233 -0.77 -10.97 1.30
C GLY A 233 -1.80 -10.01 1.92
N ILE A 234 -1.88 -9.95 3.25
CA ILE A 234 -2.85 -9.10 3.98
C ILE A 234 -2.36 -7.67 4.10
N LEU A 235 -1.06 -7.51 4.40
CA LEU A 235 -0.45 -6.20 4.59
C LEU A 235 -0.11 -5.55 3.26
N LEU A 236 -0.31 -4.24 3.19
CA LEU A 236 0.03 -3.44 2.02
C LEU A 236 1.54 -3.16 1.96
N PRO A 237 2.08 -3.05 0.74
CA PRO A 237 3.46 -2.63 0.55
C PRO A 237 3.66 -1.19 1.02
N ARG A 238 4.94 -0.82 1.16
CA ARG A 238 5.31 0.50 1.65
C ARG A 238 4.87 1.62 0.71
N TYR A 239 4.23 2.64 1.27
CA TYR A 239 4.02 3.91 0.58
C TYR A 239 5.35 4.62 0.35
N ARG A 240 5.50 5.28 -0.77
CA ARG A 240 6.68 6.03 -1.17
C ARG A 240 6.30 7.24 -2.02
N LEU A 241 7.21 8.16 -2.17
CA LEU A 241 7.07 9.20 -3.16
C LEU A 241 7.13 8.61 -4.58
N PRO A 242 6.35 9.13 -5.52
CA PRO A 242 6.44 8.72 -6.92
C PRO A 242 7.81 9.07 -7.50
N THR A 243 8.22 8.33 -8.51
CA THR A 243 9.40 8.67 -9.29
C THR A 243 9.06 9.77 -10.32
N GLU A 244 10.07 10.39 -10.89
CA GLU A 244 9.85 11.39 -11.96
C GLU A 244 9.13 10.82 -13.18
N ALA A 245 9.26 9.53 -13.43
CA ALA A 245 8.60 8.85 -14.55
C ALA A 245 7.14 8.47 -14.25
N GLU A 246 6.80 8.20 -13.02
CA GLU A 246 5.43 7.96 -12.53
C GLU A 246 4.66 9.27 -12.47
#